data_5890da397d438d2cf676d7f13604f45a
#
_entry.id   5890da397d438d2cf676d7f13604f45a
#
_cell.length_a   1.000
_cell.length_b   1.000
_cell.length_c   1.000
_cell.angle_alpha   90.00
_cell.angle_beta   90.00
_cell.angle_gamma   90.00
#
_symmetry.space_group_name_H-M   'P 1'
#
loop_
_entity.id
_entity.type
_entity.pdbx_description
1 polymer ?
#
loop_
_entity_poly.entity_id
_entity_poly.type
_entity_poly.pdbx_seq_one_letter_code
_entity_poly.pdbx_strand_id
1 'polypeptide(L)'
;AAGEPDGRADAGVSDGEDVSHLLSENGTAFVRKDAAPDTARKLRRGHWRTGAELDLHGLRVEQARHAVLTFLDECLEHGIRCVRIVHGKGHGSQGMTPVLKEKTRTWLVQKPEVQAFSEAPEREGGSGALLVLLRQAETRRP
;
A
#
# COMPACT_ATOMS: atom_id res chain seq x y z
N ALA A 1 -4.13 -22.66 14.66
CA ALA A 1 -4.62 -23.61 13.67
C ALA A 1 -3.92 -23.38 12.34
N ALA A 2 -3.73 -24.47 11.61
CA ALA A 2 -3.14 -24.37 10.30
C ALA A 2 -3.99 -23.46 9.42
N GLY A 3 -3.35 -22.53 8.74
CA GLY A 3 -4.04 -21.59 7.89
C GLY A 3 -4.43 -20.28 8.54
N GLU A 4 -4.25 -20.17 9.84
CA GLU A 4 -4.50 -18.88 10.47
C GLU A 4 -3.32 -17.95 10.21
N PRO A 5 -3.59 -16.67 9.93
CA PRO A 5 -2.52 -15.72 9.71
C PRO A 5 -1.66 -15.55 10.95
N ASP A 6 -0.38 -15.31 10.73
CA ASP A 6 0.50 -14.89 11.80
C ASP A 6 0.12 -13.44 12.14
N GLY A 7 -0.37 -13.22 13.36
CA GLY A 7 -0.83 -11.90 13.77
C GLY A 7 0.25 -10.83 13.84
N ARG A 8 1.54 -11.20 13.77
CA ARG A 8 2.61 -10.23 13.89
C ARG A 8 2.63 -9.21 12.77
N ALA A 9 2.35 -9.62 11.54
CA ALA A 9 2.33 -8.70 10.41
C ALA A 9 1.23 -7.65 10.57
N ASP A 10 0.14 -8.03 11.21
CA ASP A 10 -1.03 -7.17 11.36
C ASP A 10 -1.01 -6.37 12.66
N ALA A 11 -0.02 -6.59 13.52
CA ALA A 11 0.00 -5.96 14.84
C ALA A 11 -0.02 -4.44 14.72
N GLY A 12 -0.94 -3.81 15.45
CA GLY A 12 -1.07 -2.36 15.48
C GLY A 12 -1.81 -1.75 14.31
N VAL A 13 -2.32 -2.56 13.38
CA VAL A 13 -3.04 -2.04 12.20
C VAL A 13 -4.52 -2.33 12.33
N SER A 14 -5.33 -1.28 12.18
CA SER A 14 -6.78 -1.32 12.36
C SER A 14 -7.50 -1.12 11.03
N ASP A 15 -8.63 -1.79 10.85
CA ASP A 15 -9.50 -1.56 9.70
C ASP A 15 -10.38 -0.32 9.86
N GLY A 16 -10.58 0.11 11.09
CA GLY A 16 -11.53 1.19 11.39
C GLY A 16 -10.90 2.56 11.58
N GLU A 17 -9.59 2.69 11.39
CA GLU A 17 -8.94 3.97 11.55
C GLU A 17 -9.37 4.95 10.47
N ASP A 18 -9.72 6.17 10.85
CA ASP A 18 -10.04 7.20 9.87
C ASP A 18 -8.75 7.97 9.55
N VAL A 19 -8.22 7.75 8.36
CA VAL A 19 -6.99 8.38 7.90
C VAL A 19 -7.25 9.44 6.82
N SER A 20 -8.51 9.73 6.52
CA SER A 20 -8.85 10.62 5.41
C SER A 20 -8.18 11.99 5.51
N HIS A 21 -8.01 12.50 6.72
CA HIS A 21 -7.37 13.80 6.95
C HIS A 21 -5.88 13.80 6.63
N LEU A 22 -5.28 12.64 6.45
CA LEU A 22 -3.86 12.51 6.13
C LEU A 22 -3.62 12.36 4.62
N LEU A 23 -4.68 12.18 3.85
CA LEU A 23 -4.57 11.94 2.41
C LEU A 23 -4.66 13.24 1.63
N SER A 24 -3.99 13.27 0.47
CA SER A 24 -4.04 14.39 -0.46
C SER A 24 -4.57 13.92 -1.81
N GLU A 25 -4.65 14.82 -2.78
CA GLU A 25 -5.13 14.54 -4.13
C GLU A 25 -6.49 13.85 -4.12
N ASN A 26 -7.43 14.41 -3.36
CA ASN A 26 -8.79 13.88 -3.22
C ASN A 26 -8.80 12.44 -2.68
N GLY A 27 -7.92 12.18 -1.72
CA GLY A 27 -7.88 10.88 -1.06
C GLY A 27 -7.06 9.82 -1.77
N THR A 28 -6.34 10.18 -2.84
CA THR A 28 -5.62 9.20 -3.65
C THR A 28 -4.13 9.13 -3.36
N ALA A 29 -3.61 10.03 -2.53
CA ALA A 29 -2.18 10.08 -2.25
C ALA A 29 -1.89 10.35 -0.79
N PHE A 30 -0.70 9.96 -0.36
CA PHE A 30 -0.23 10.16 1.00
C PHE A 30 1.29 10.35 0.96
N VAL A 31 1.76 11.31 1.75
CA VAL A 31 3.20 11.52 1.93
C VAL A 31 3.44 11.70 3.43
N ARG A 32 4.33 10.88 3.97
CA ARG A 32 4.67 10.96 5.39
C ARG A 32 5.46 12.24 5.66
N LYS A 33 5.35 12.77 6.87
CA LYS A 33 5.92 14.08 7.20
C LYS A 33 7.41 14.18 6.99
N ASP A 34 8.15 13.08 7.15
CA ASP A 34 9.60 13.08 6.99
C ASP A 34 10.06 12.83 5.55
N ALA A 35 9.13 12.68 4.62
CA ALA A 35 9.45 12.53 3.20
C ALA A 35 9.26 13.87 2.49
N ALA A 36 9.92 14.03 1.34
CA ALA A 36 9.78 15.25 0.56
C ALA A 36 8.33 15.41 0.09
N PRO A 37 7.77 16.63 0.14
CA PRO A 37 6.35 16.83 -0.17
C PRO A 37 5.91 16.39 -1.56
N ASP A 38 6.82 16.37 -2.53
CA ASP A 38 6.50 15.98 -3.90
C ASP A 38 6.70 14.48 -4.17
N THR A 39 6.93 13.68 -3.13
CA THR A 39 7.24 12.26 -3.27
C THR A 39 6.13 11.49 -3.99
N ALA A 40 4.86 11.75 -3.65
CA ALA A 40 3.75 11.04 -4.29
C ALA A 40 3.67 11.35 -5.77
N ARG A 41 3.91 12.59 -6.17
CA ARG A 41 3.91 12.96 -7.59
C ARG A 41 5.04 12.30 -8.35
N LYS A 42 6.23 12.27 -7.76
CA LYS A 42 7.37 11.57 -8.36
C LYS A 42 7.08 10.09 -8.52
N LEU A 43 6.46 9.50 -7.50
CA LEU A 43 6.08 8.09 -7.51
C LEU A 43 5.15 7.81 -8.70
N ARG A 44 4.12 8.62 -8.85
CA ARG A 44 3.17 8.45 -9.95
C ARG A 44 3.82 8.63 -11.32
N ARG A 45 4.84 9.47 -11.42
CA ARG A 45 5.57 9.72 -12.67
C ARG A 45 6.56 8.62 -13.02
N GLY A 46 6.76 7.64 -12.13
CA GLY A 46 7.67 6.56 -12.40
C GLY A 46 9.11 6.82 -11.98
N HIS A 47 9.31 7.74 -11.05
CA HIS A 47 10.66 8.05 -10.56
C HIS A 47 11.36 6.82 -9.97
N TRP A 48 10.61 5.91 -9.37
CA TRP A 48 11.13 4.66 -8.86
C TRP A 48 10.55 3.50 -9.64
N ARG A 49 11.41 2.55 -9.97
CA ARG A 49 10.98 1.36 -10.67
C ARG A 49 10.18 0.46 -9.73
N THR A 50 9.04 -0.05 -10.20
CA THR A 50 8.24 -0.99 -9.44
C THR A 50 8.97 -2.32 -9.36
N GLY A 51 9.28 -2.77 -8.16
CA GLY A 51 10.06 -3.99 -7.95
C GLY A 51 9.24 -5.21 -7.55
N ALA A 52 7.97 -5.01 -7.17
CA ALA A 52 7.09 -6.12 -6.78
C ALA A 52 5.63 -5.68 -6.90
N GLU A 53 4.75 -6.67 -6.98
CA GLU A 53 3.33 -6.41 -7.14
C GLU A 53 2.52 -7.38 -6.30
N LEU A 54 1.42 -6.91 -5.72
CA LEU A 54 0.46 -7.73 -5.00
C LEU A 54 -0.92 -7.47 -5.55
N ASP A 55 -1.65 -8.53 -5.90
CA ASP A 55 -3.02 -8.43 -6.38
C ASP A 55 -3.95 -8.92 -5.28
N LEU A 56 -4.88 -8.05 -4.87
CA LEU A 56 -5.84 -8.35 -3.81
C LEU A 56 -7.16 -8.90 -4.34
N HIS A 57 -7.27 -9.08 -5.64
CA HIS A 57 -8.49 -9.54 -6.28
C HIS A 57 -9.00 -10.82 -5.62
N GLY A 58 -10.30 -10.81 -5.27
CA GLY A 58 -10.94 -11.99 -4.71
C GLY A 58 -10.73 -12.21 -3.22
N LEU A 59 -9.95 -11.38 -2.54
CA LEU A 59 -9.70 -11.55 -1.12
C LEU A 59 -10.75 -10.85 -0.26
N ARG A 60 -11.01 -11.41 0.91
CA ARG A 60 -11.81 -10.75 1.94
C ARG A 60 -10.93 -9.74 2.68
N VAL A 61 -11.58 -8.86 3.44
CA VAL A 61 -10.87 -7.80 4.15
C VAL A 61 -9.71 -8.33 5.01
N GLU A 62 -9.97 -9.30 5.88
CA GLU A 62 -8.92 -9.80 6.75
C GLU A 62 -7.82 -10.54 6.00
N GLN A 63 -8.17 -11.20 4.90
CA GLN A 63 -7.18 -11.85 4.05
C GLN A 63 -6.32 -10.82 3.34
N ALA A 64 -6.95 -9.77 2.82
CA ALA A 64 -6.26 -8.71 2.12
C ALA A 64 -5.33 -7.94 3.06
N ARG A 65 -5.81 -7.62 4.28
CA ARG A 65 -4.99 -6.94 5.26
C ARG A 65 -3.73 -7.73 5.54
N HIS A 66 -3.88 -9.00 5.84
CA HIS A 66 -2.73 -9.87 6.12
C HIS A 66 -1.81 -9.94 4.91
N ALA A 67 -2.38 -10.09 3.71
CA ALA A 67 -1.58 -10.18 2.48
C ALA A 67 -0.76 -8.90 2.26
N VAL A 68 -1.38 -7.73 2.44
CA VAL A 68 -0.69 -6.45 2.27
C VAL A 68 0.47 -6.34 3.24
N LEU A 69 0.22 -6.58 4.53
CA LEU A 69 1.23 -6.35 5.54
C LEU A 69 2.38 -7.37 5.44
N THR A 70 2.06 -8.63 5.14
CA THR A 70 3.08 -9.64 4.91
C THR A 70 3.92 -9.31 3.67
N PHE A 71 3.27 -8.89 2.59
CA PHE A 71 3.94 -8.49 1.36
C PHE A 71 4.91 -7.33 1.62
N LEU A 72 4.48 -6.33 2.36
CA LEU A 72 5.34 -5.19 2.66
C LEU A 72 6.55 -5.62 3.49
N ASP A 73 6.35 -6.47 4.49
CA ASP A 73 7.45 -6.96 5.30
C ASP A 73 8.47 -7.74 4.46
N GLU A 74 7.99 -8.58 3.54
CA GLU A 74 8.87 -9.31 2.65
C GLU A 74 9.63 -8.38 1.72
N CYS A 75 8.95 -7.36 1.19
CA CYS A 75 9.62 -6.39 0.32
C CYS A 75 10.68 -5.60 1.08
N LEU A 76 10.41 -5.24 2.33
CA LEU A 76 11.40 -4.56 3.16
C LEU A 76 12.62 -5.44 3.39
N GLU A 77 12.42 -6.72 3.66
CA GLU A 77 13.53 -7.67 3.85
C GLU A 77 14.39 -7.77 2.60
N HIS A 78 13.80 -7.68 1.42
CA HIS A 78 14.53 -7.82 0.16
C HIS A 78 15.01 -6.47 -0.41
N GLY A 79 14.84 -5.39 0.33
CA GLY A 79 15.30 -4.08 -0.08
C GLY A 79 14.53 -3.49 -1.26
N ILE A 80 13.30 -3.95 -1.50
CA ILE A 80 12.48 -3.42 -2.58
C ILE A 80 11.86 -2.11 -2.12
N ARG A 81 12.07 -1.05 -2.89
CA ARG A 81 11.65 0.28 -2.49
C ARG A 81 10.27 0.67 -3.00
N CYS A 82 9.93 0.30 -4.22
CA CYS A 82 8.67 0.70 -4.84
C CYS A 82 7.89 -0.54 -5.22
N VAL A 83 6.62 -0.58 -4.81
CA VAL A 83 5.75 -1.72 -5.08
C VAL A 83 4.40 -1.24 -5.60
N ARG A 84 3.68 -2.16 -6.26
CA ARG A 84 2.33 -1.89 -6.74
C ARG A 84 1.36 -2.84 -6.05
N ILE A 85 0.24 -2.27 -5.55
CA ILE A 85 -0.84 -3.07 -4.96
C ILE A 85 -2.09 -2.85 -5.78
N VAL A 86 -2.64 -3.93 -6.30
CA VAL A 86 -3.82 -3.88 -7.17
C VAL A 86 -5.04 -4.33 -6.37
N HIS A 87 -5.98 -3.40 -6.17
CA HIS A 87 -7.23 -3.71 -5.46
C HIS A 87 -8.43 -3.76 -6.42
N GLY A 88 -8.25 -3.32 -7.66
CA GLY A 88 -9.30 -3.28 -8.66
C GLY A 88 -9.98 -1.92 -8.75
N LYS A 89 -10.65 -1.67 -9.86
CA LYS A 89 -11.32 -0.39 -10.10
C LYS A 89 -12.72 -0.31 -9.54
N GLY A 90 -13.35 -1.45 -9.26
CA GLY A 90 -14.72 -1.49 -8.76
C GLY A 90 -15.79 -1.48 -9.83
N HIS A 91 -15.40 -1.51 -11.09
CA HIS A 91 -16.37 -1.49 -12.20
C HIS A 91 -17.15 -2.79 -12.25
N GLY A 92 -18.47 -2.69 -12.13
CA GLY A 92 -19.32 -3.86 -12.18
C GLY A 92 -19.17 -4.80 -11.01
N SER A 93 -18.30 -4.48 -10.06
CA SER A 93 -18.13 -5.35 -8.91
C SER A 93 -19.12 -4.95 -7.83
N GLN A 94 -19.45 -5.92 -7.00
CA GLN A 94 -20.33 -5.69 -5.88
C GLN A 94 -19.59 -6.09 -4.63
N GLY A 95 -19.51 -5.16 -3.70
CA GLY A 95 -18.99 -5.45 -2.38
C GLY A 95 -17.52 -5.19 -2.21
N MET A 96 -16.68 -6.20 -2.39
CA MET A 96 -15.33 -6.13 -1.84
C MET A 96 -14.35 -5.17 -2.51
N THR A 97 -14.46 -4.94 -3.82
CA THR A 97 -13.46 -4.07 -4.48
C THR A 97 -13.44 -2.65 -3.94
N PRO A 98 -14.59 -1.95 -3.83
CA PRO A 98 -14.58 -0.61 -3.22
C PRO A 98 -14.11 -0.63 -1.78
N VAL A 99 -14.46 -1.65 -1.02
CA VAL A 99 -14.03 -1.78 0.37
C VAL A 99 -12.52 -1.95 0.44
N LEU A 100 -11.95 -2.82 -0.40
CA LEU A 100 -10.51 -3.05 -0.41
C LEU A 100 -9.74 -1.81 -0.83
N LYS A 101 -10.29 -1.04 -1.77
CA LYS A 101 -9.66 0.20 -2.19
C LYS A 101 -9.49 1.15 -1.03
N GLU A 102 -10.53 1.34 -0.23
CA GLU A 102 -10.48 2.20 0.94
C GLU A 102 -9.58 1.63 2.04
N LYS A 103 -9.78 0.36 2.37
CA LYS A 103 -9.06 -0.27 3.46
C LYS A 103 -7.56 -0.34 3.20
N THR A 104 -7.15 -0.59 1.97
CA THR A 104 -5.74 -0.64 1.64
C THR A 104 -5.04 0.68 2.01
N ARG A 105 -5.66 1.80 1.68
CA ARG A 105 -5.10 3.11 2.04
C ARG A 105 -4.99 3.26 3.56
N THR A 106 -6.03 2.85 4.27
CA THR A 106 -6.05 2.90 5.72
C THR A 106 -4.90 2.10 6.33
N TRP A 107 -4.66 0.89 5.82
CA TRP A 107 -3.58 0.04 6.33
C TRP A 107 -2.21 0.65 6.02
N LEU A 108 -2.03 1.17 4.81
CA LEU A 108 -0.75 1.71 4.39
C LEU A 108 -0.32 2.90 5.25
N VAL A 109 -1.27 3.79 5.57
CA VAL A 109 -0.95 4.95 6.41
C VAL A 109 -0.46 4.51 7.80
N GLN A 110 -0.98 3.41 8.30
CA GLN A 110 -0.63 2.91 9.62
C GLN A 110 0.70 2.14 9.66
N LYS A 111 1.28 1.82 8.49
CA LYS A 111 2.54 1.09 8.42
C LYS A 111 3.68 2.11 8.34
N PRO A 112 4.49 2.25 9.42
CA PRO A 112 5.51 3.33 9.46
C PRO A 112 6.52 3.29 8.33
N GLU A 113 6.80 2.13 7.78
CA GLU A 113 7.75 1.97 6.69
C GLU A 113 7.22 2.48 5.35
N VAL A 114 5.93 2.76 5.24
CA VAL A 114 5.36 3.36 4.03
C VAL A 114 5.66 4.85 4.07
N GLN A 115 6.49 5.33 3.16
CA GLN A 115 6.83 6.74 3.06
C GLN A 115 5.78 7.54 2.30
N ALA A 116 5.21 6.94 1.27
CA ALA A 116 4.23 7.60 0.44
C ALA A 116 3.48 6.57 -0.39
N PHE A 117 2.30 6.94 -0.87
CA PHE A 117 1.64 6.20 -1.93
C PHE A 117 0.88 7.17 -2.83
N SER A 118 0.56 6.68 -4.02
CA SER A 118 -0.23 7.43 -5.00
C SER A 118 -1.07 6.46 -5.79
N GLU A 119 -2.23 6.92 -6.25
CA GLU A 119 -2.96 6.18 -7.25
C GLU A 119 -2.05 6.00 -8.47
N ALA A 120 -2.10 4.83 -9.09
CA ALA A 120 -1.22 4.53 -10.22
C ALA A 120 -1.62 5.32 -11.46
N PRO A 121 -0.68 5.61 -12.35
CA PRO A 121 -1.07 6.16 -13.66
C PRO A 121 -1.80 5.09 -14.47
N GLU A 122 -2.54 5.52 -15.49
CA GLU A 122 -3.36 4.60 -16.28
C GLU A 122 -2.58 3.40 -16.82
N ARG A 123 -1.35 3.61 -17.26
CA ARG A 123 -0.52 2.52 -17.80
C ARG A 123 -0.17 1.46 -16.74
N GLU A 124 -0.37 1.76 -15.47
CA GLU A 124 -0.05 0.83 -14.38
C GLU A 124 -1.27 0.47 -13.53
N GLY A 125 -2.46 0.63 -14.07
CA GLY A 125 -3.68 0.22 -13.40
C GLY A 125 -4.62 1.34 -13.01
N GLY A 126 -4.21 2.58 -13.13
CA GLY A 126 -5.06 3.73 -12.85
C GLY A 126 -5.69 3.67 -11.47
N SER A 127 -6.98 3.94 -11.40
CA SER A 127 -7.69 3.95 -10.11
C SER A 127 -7.83 2.58 -9.47
N GLY A 128 -7.39 1.52 -10.15
CA GLY A 128 -7.43 0.16 -9.60
C GLY A 128 -6.17 -0.27 -8.87
N ALA A 129 -5.18 0.61 -8.78
CA ALA A 129 -3.90 0.24 -8.18
C ALA A 129 -3.29 1.43 -7.44
N LEU A 130 -2.40 1.11 -6.51
CA LEU A 130 -1.60 2.08 -5.79
C LEU A 130 -0.12 1.77 -6.02
N LEU A 131 0.66 2.81 -6.22
CA LEU A 131 2.11 2.71 -6.14
C LEU A 131 2.51 3.12 -4.73
N VAL A 132 3.38 2.35 -4.11
CA VAL A 132 3.76 2.53 -2.71
C VAL A 132 5.27 2.63 -2.62
N LEU A 133 5.75 3.66 -1.93
CA LEU A 133 7.18 3.83 -1.70
C LEU A 133 7.48 3.42 -0.27
N LEU A 134 8.42 2.50 -0.12
CA LEU A 134 8.83 1.98 1.17
C LEU A 134 10.11 2.64 1.63
N ARG A 135 10.21 2.84 2.94
CA ARG A 135 11.44 3.31 3.57
C ARG A 135 12.48 2.20 3.45
N GLN A 136 13.67 2.56 3.03
CA GLN A 136 14.74 1.58 2.97
C GLN A 136 15.43 1.52 4.33
N ALA A 137 15.82 0.32 4.73
CA ALA A 137 16.62 0.15 5.92
C ALA A 137 17.94 0.87 5.69
N GLU A 138 18.47 1.50 6.74
CA GLU A 138 19.77 2.10 6.66
C GLU A 138 20.82 1.04 6.34
N THR A 139 21.63 1.32 5.33
CA THR A 139 22.71 0.42 5.01
C THR A 139 23.82 0.62 6.04
N ARG A 140 24.15 -0.45 6.75
CA ARG A 140 25.26 -0.41 7.67
C ARG A 140 26.54 -0.66 6.93
N ARG A 141 27.47 0.24 7.04
CA ARG A 141 28.77 0.04 6.44
C ARG A 141 29.66 -0.66 7.43
N PRO A 142 30.31 -1.73 7.05
CA PRO A 142 31.28 -2.37 7.92
C PRO A 142 32.44 -1.47 8.20
#